data_02099586f962a0491a2560344259e4f3
#
_entry.id   02099586f962a0491a2560344259e4f3
#
_cell.length_a   1.000
_cell.length_b   1.000
_cell.length_c   1.000
_cell.angle_alpha   90.00
_cell.angle_beta   90.00
_cell.angle_gamma   90.00
#
_symmetry.space_group_name_H-M   'P 1'
#
loop_
_entity.id
_entity.type
_entity.pdbx_description
1 polymer ?
#
loop_
_entity_poly.entity_id
_entity_poly.type
_entity_poly.pdbx_seq_one_letter_code
_entity_poly.pdbx_strand_id
1 'polypeptide(L)'
;MKPILTATVVAALVAIALPAVAQNASQIARVRGGASCAGCNLFQASLSGLEARGLNLSGARLRQADLSLTVMNRTRFSNADLRDVEAYGGVFSSSNFSGANLTNASFVGAYLQGARFSGATLTGVNFSGASLQRATGLTQSRLNQACGDEATQLPVGLSIPRC
;
A
#
# COMPACT_ATOMS: atom_id res chain seq x y z
N MET A 1 28.27 3.10 -69.57
CA MET A 1 28.23 3.63 -68.18
C MET A 1 27.04 3.00 -67.43
N LYS A 2 27.28 2.10 -66.47
CA LYS A 2 26.22 1.46 -65.67
C LYS A 2 26.09 2.24 -64.38
N PRO A 3 24.88 2.59 -63.90
CA PRO A 3 24.69 3.20 -62.59
C PRO A 3 24.84 2.15 -61.49
N ILE A 4 25.64 2.47 -60.49
CA ILE A 4 25.80 1.70 -59.25
C ILE A 4 24.64 2.07 -58.35
N LEU A 5 23.72 1.14 -58.09
CA LEU A 5 22.72 1.31 -57.04
C LEU A 5 23.37 1.03 -55.69
N THR A 6 23.52 2.08 -54.86
CA THR A 6 23.87 1.95 -53.44
C THR A 6 22.62 1.61 -52.66
N ALA A 7 22.55 0.39 -52.16
CA ALA A 7 21.52 -0.01 -51.22
C ALA A 7 21.82 0.53 -49.84
N THR A 8 21.04 1.51 -49.36
CA THR A 8 21.06 1.98 -47.98
C THR A 8 20.37 0.96 -47.10
N VAL A 9 21.14 0.25 -46.26
CA VAL A 9 20.58 -0.62 -45.19
C VAL A 9 20.12 0.28 -44.07
N VAL A 10 18.79 0.44 -43.95
CA VAL A 10 18.16 1.07 -42.80
C VAL A 10 18.14 0.01 -41.67
N ALA A 11 19.06 0.12 -40.72
CA ALA A 11 19.06 -0.68 -39.53
C ALA A 11 17.86 -0.22 -38.65
N ALA A 12 16.79 -1.00 -38.63
CA ALA A 12 15.68 -0.80 -37.68
C ALA A 12 16.20 -1.12 -36.27
N LEU A 13 16.41 -0.10 -35.46
CA LEU A 13 16.62 -0.25 -34.02
C LEU A 13 15.32 -0.78 -33.39
N VAL A 14 15.25 -2.08 -33.19
CA VAL A 14 14.23 -2.69 -32.35
C VAL A 14 14.58 -2.33 -30.91
N ALA A 15 13.91 -1.32 -30.36
CA ALA A 15 13.93 -1.04 -28.95
C ALA A 15 13.30 -2.22 -28.23
N ILE A 16 14.11 -3.11 -27.67
CA ILE A 16 13.66 -4.15 -26.75
C ILE A 16 13.26 -3.39 -25.47
N ALA A 17 11.97 -3.06 -25.36
CA ALA A 17 11.40 -2.61 -24.10
C ALA A 17 11.56 -3.77 -23.10
N LEU A 18 12.50 -3.62 -22.15
CA LEU A 18 12.56 -4.50 -21.00
C LEU A 18 11.16 -4.50 -20.38
N PRO A 19 10.60 -5.66 -20.01
CA PRO A 19 9.34 -5.66 -19.28
C PRO A 19 9.60 -4.91 -17.97
N ALA A 20 9.20 -3.65 -17.92
CA ALA A 20 8.91 -3.01 -16.64
C ALA A 20 8.08 -4.03 -15.87
N VAL A 21 8.34 -4.23 -14.56
CA VAL A 21 7.54 -5.13 -13.71
C VAL A 21 6.11 -4.61 -13.85
N ALA A 22 5.40 -5.17 -14.82
CA ALA A 22 4.20 -4.56 -15.36
C ALA A 22 3.16 -4.53 -14.23
N GLN A 23 2.70 -3.33 -13.89
CA GLN A 23 1.47 -3.17 -13.13
C GLN A 23 0.43 -4.07 -13.78
N ASN A 24 -0.22 -4.91 -12.99
CA ASN A 24 -1.28 -5.73 -13.54
C ASN A 24 -2.55 -4.88 -13.69
N ALA A 25 -2.67 -4.18 -14.83
CA ALA A 25 -3.73 -3.21 -15.07
C ALA A 25 -5.13 -3.82 -14.88
N SER A 26 -5.32 -5.10 -15.23
CA SER A 26 -6.60 -5.79 -15.05
C SER A 26 -6.94 -6.02 -13.59
N GLN A 27 -5.94 -6.35 -12.76
CA GLN A 27 -6.12 -6.52 -11.31
C GLN A 27 -6.37 -5.18 -10.61
N ILE A 28 -5.67 -4.11 -11.02
CA ILE A 28 -5.92 -2.76 -10.53
C ILE A 28 -7.34 -2.30 -10.89
N ALA A 29 -7.77 -2.50 -12.14
CA ALA A 29 -9.12 -2.18 -12.60
C ALA A 29 -10.18 -2.95 -11.80
N ARG A 30 -9.92 -4.23 -11.48
CA ARG A 30 -10.79 -5.06 -10.64
C ARG A 30 -10.99 -4.44 -9.25
N VAL A 31 -9.90 -4.03 -8.58
CA VAL A 31 -9.97 -3.42 -7.26
C VAL A 31 -10.64 -2.05 -7.34
N ARG A 32 -10.36 -1.24 -8.36
CA ARG A 32 -11.04 0.04 -8.61
C ARG A 32 -12.55 -0.13 -8.81
N GLY A 33 -12.97 -1.25 -9.39
CA GLY A 33 -14.38 -1.62 -9.52
C GLY A 33 -15.00 -2.16 -8.22
N GLY A 34 -14.29 -2.10 -7.09
CA GLY A 34 -14.79 -2.56 -5.78
C GLY A 34 -14.79 -4.08 -5.60
N ALA A 35 -14.08 -4.83 -6.44
CA ALA A 35 -14.01 -6.28 -6.33
C ALA A 35 -12.76 -6.76 -5.59
N SER A 36 -12.91 -7.79 -4.75
CA SER A 36 -11.82 -8.42 -4.00
C SER A 36 -10.77 -9.03 -4.93
N CYS A 37 -9.50 -9.00 -4.50
CA CYS A 37 -8.36 -9.44 -5.28
C CYS A 37 -7.23 -9.97 -4.38
N ALA A 38 -7.47 -11.10 -3.71
CA ALA A 38 -6.45 -11.73 -2.88
C ALA A 38 -5.23 -12.16 -3.72
N GLY A 39 -4.02 -11.94 -3.21
CA GLY A 39 -2.76 -12.27 -3.88
C GLY A 39 -2.43 -11.45 -5.13
N CYS A 40 -3.25 -10.45 -5.47
CA CYS A 40 -3.04 -9.64 -6.66
C CYS A 40 -1.77 -8.80 -6.62
N ASN A 41 -1.21 -8.56 -7.80
CA ASN A 41 -0.12 -7.62 -7.98
C ASN A 41 -0.68 -6.21 -8.22
N LEU A 42 -0.68 -5.42 -7.16
CA LEU A 42 -1.12 -4.02 -7.13
C LEU A 42 0.07 -3.06 -6.90
N PHE A 43 1.27 -3.49 -7.31
CA PHE A 43 2.47 -2.68 -7.20
C PHE A 43 2.28 -1.31 -7.86
N GLN A 44 2.58 -0.23 -7.12
CA GLN A 44 2.40 1.16 -7.55
C GLN A 44 0.99 1.50 -8.05
N ALA A 45 -0.03 0.74 -7.60
CA ALA A 45 -1.41 1.03 -8.00
C ALA A 45 -1.87 2.38 -7.46
N SER A 46 -2.42 3.21 -8.34
CA SER A 46 -3.10 4.44 -7.92
C SER A 46 -4.54 4.11 -7.56
N LEU A 47 -4.82 4.00 -6.25
CA LEU A 47 -6.14 3.71 -5.69
C LEU A 47 -6.68 4.87 -4.85
N SER A 48 -6.02 6.05 -4.92
CA SER A 48 -6.41 7.25 -4.17
C SER A 48 -7.89 7.59 -4.35
N GLY A 49 -8.54 7.93 -3.24
CA GLY A 49 -9.97 8.28 -3.23
C GLY A 49 -10.93 7.10 -3.47
N LEU A 50 -10.44 5.87 -3.61
CA LEU A 50 -11.31 4.71 -3.83
C LEU A 50 -12.23 4.47 -2.61
N GLU A 51 -13.52 4.34 -2.86
CA GLU A 51 -14.50 3.90 -1.88
C GLU A 51 -14.88 2.44 -2.12
N ALA A 52 -14.27 1.52 -1.37
CA ALA A 52 -14.53 0.09 -1.51
C ALA A 52 -14.34 -0.63 -0.17
N ARG A 53 -15.43 -0.96 0.48
CA ARG A 53 -15.45 -1.53 1.84
C ARG A 53 -15.45 -3.05 1.81
N GLY A 54 -14.79 -3.67 2.79
CA GLY A 54 -14.86 -5.12 3.00
C GLY A 54 -14.13 -5.95 1.95
N LEU A 55 -13.21 -5.36 1.20
CA LEU A 55 -12.43 -6.10 0.20
C LEU A 55 -11.55 -7.17 0.84
N ASN A 56 -11.32 -8.25 0.11
CA ASN A 56 -10.26 -9.19 0.42
C ASN A 56 -9.04 -8.93 -0.45
N LEU A 57 -8.01 -8.33 0.15
CA LEU A 57 -6.70 -8.04 -0.43
C LEU A 57 -5.59 -8.82 0.30
N SER A 58 -5.94 -9.94 0.95
CA SER A 58 -4.99 -10.77 1.66
C SER A 58 -3.87 -11.26 0.74
N GLY A 59 -2.61 -11.14 1.17
CA GLY A 59 -1.44 -11.52 0.39
C GLY A 59 -1.18 -10.68 -0.87
N ALA A 60 -1.95 -9.61 -1.10
CA ALA A 60 -1.73 -8.75 -2.26
C ALA A 60 -0.41 -7.97 -2.15
N ARG A 61 0.21 -7.67 -3.28
CA ARG A 61 1.42 -6.85 -3.40
C ARG A 61 1.02 -5.41 -3.67
N LEU A 62 0.96 -4.60 -2.63
CA LEU A 62 0.57 -3.18 -2.67
C LEU A 62 1.77 -2.24 -2.51
N ARG A 63 2.98 -2.76 -2.60
CA ARG A 63 4.18 -1.95 -2.42
C ARG A 63 4.14 -0.69 -3.28
N GLN A 64 4.42 0.48 -2.66
CA GLN A 64 4.39 1.80 -3.30
C GLN A 64 3.02 2.17 -3.91
N ALA A 65 1.93 1.50 -3.50
CA ALA A 65 0.60 1.90 -3.93
C ALA A 65 0.15 3.19 -3.22
N ASP A 66 -0.66 3.98 -3.92
CA ASP A 66 -1.33 5.15 -3.36
C ASP A 66 -2.73 4.76 -2.90
N LEU A 67 -2.92 4.74 -1.59
CA LEU A 67 -4.18 4.51 -0.88
C LEU A 67 -4.68 5.79 -0.18
N SER A 68 -4.16 6.96 -0.55
CA SER A 68 -4.54 8.22 0.07
C SER A 68 -6.03 8.48 -0.09
N LEU A 69 -6.66 8.96 0.98
CA LEU A 69 -8.09 9.33 1.01
C LEU A 69 -9.05 8.20 0.63
N THR A 70 -8.59 6.92 0.64
CA THR A 70 -9.47 5.78 0.36
C THR A 70 -10.43 5.52 1.52
N VAL A 71 -11.60 4.94 1.22
CA VAL A 71 -12.54 4.41 2.23
C VAL A 71 -12.59 2.90 2.08
N MET A 72 -11.70 2.21 2.82
CA MET A 72 -11.50 0.75 2.76
C MET A 72 -11.78 0.07 4.11
N ASN A 73 -12.83 0.48 4.80
CA ASN A 73 -13.23 -0.11 6.07
C ASN A 73 -13.46 -1.61 5.96
N ARG A 74 -13.09 -2.37 7.02
CA ARG A 74 -13.27 -3.83 7.11
C ARG A 74 -12.57 -4.62 6.01
N THR A 75 -11.61 -4.02 5.33
CA THR A 75 -10.80 -4.68 4.29
C THR A 75 -9.77 -5.60 4.92
N ARG A 76 -9.51 -6.74 4.28
CA ARG A 76 -8.50 -7.71 4.69
C ARG A 76 -7.21 -7.44 3.93
N PHE A 77 -6.19 -7.01 4.65
CA PHE A 77 -4.81 -6.86 4.19
C PHE A 77 -3.87 -7.89 4.84
N SER A 78 -4.43 -9.01 5.34
CA SER A 78 -3.64 -10.02 6.04
C SER A 78 -2.52 -10.54 5.15
N ASN A 79 -1.28 -10.54 5.67
CA ASN A 79 -0.06 -10.97 4.95
C ASN A 79 0.20 -10.20 3.64
N ALA A 80 -0.40 -9.02 3.44
CA ALA A 80 -0.14 -8.19 2.28
C ALA A 80 1.24 -7.48 2.39
N ASP A 81 1.85 -7.23 1.24
CA ASP A 81 3.05 -6.37 1.13
C ASP A 81 2.60 -4.93 0.90
N LEU A 82 2.62 -4.15 1.98
CA LEU A 82 2.22 -2.73 2.03
C LEU A 82 3.44 -1.81 2.24
N ARG A 83 4.63 -2.26 1.89
CA ARG A 83 5.85 -1.45 2.04
C ARG A 83 5.75 -0.18 1.20
N ASP A 84 6.24 0.92 1.77
CA ASP A 84 6.31 2.22 1.10
C ASP A 84 4.94 2.70 0.56
N VAL A 85 3.82 2.26 1.17
CA VAL A 85 2.45 2.68 0.78
C VAL A 85 2.17 4.08 1.31
N GLU A 86 1.51 4.90 0.48
CA GLU A 86 0.91 6.16 0.90
C GLU A 86 -0.56 5.95 1.23
N ALA A 87 -0.94 6.17 2.50
CA ALA A 87 -2.30 6.00 2.99
C ALA A 87 -2.80 7.24 3.76
N TYR A 88 -2.31 8.44 3.35
CA TYR A 88 -2.67 9.72 3.95
C TYR A 88 -4.19 9.91 4.01
N GLY A 89 -4.73 10.20 5.20
CA GLY A 89 -6.14 10.48 5.41
C GLY A 89 -7.10 9.32 5.07
N GLY A 90 -6.57 8.13 4.77
CA GLY A 90 -7.37 6.96 4.41
C GLY A 90 -8.18 6.41 5.58
N VAL A 91 -9.32 5.81 5.30
CA VAL A 91 -10.24 5.24 6.28
C VAL A 91 -10.20 3.71 6.23
N PHE A 92 -9.54 3.11 7.23
CA PHE A 92 -9.30 1.67 7.35
C PHE A 92 -9.88 1.09 8.65
N SER A 93 -10.92 1.70 9.18
CA SER A 93 -11.51 1.27 10.46
C SER A 93 -11.94 -0.20 10.40
N SER A 94 -11.58 -0.96 11.45
CA SER A 94 -11.85 -2.40 11.56
C SER A 94 -11.19 -3.26 10.47
N SER A 95 -10.24 -2.75 9.71
CA SER A 95 -9.49 -3.52 8.72
C SER A 95 -8.45 -4.44 9.37
N ASN A 96 -8.08 -5.50 8.66
CA ASN A 96 -7.17 -6.51 9.19
C ASN A 96 -5.82 -6.46 8.48
N PHE A 97 -4.79 -5.96 9.18
CA PHE A 97 -3.40 -5.91 8.75
C PHE A 97 -2.54 -7.02 9.39
N SER A 98 -3.15 -8.08 9.93
CA SER A 98 -2.40 -9.14 10.59
C SER A 98 -1.37 -9.78 9.65
N GLY A 99 -0.10 -9.85 10.09
CA GLY A 99 1.01 -10.37 9.30
C GLY A 99 1.42 -9.50 8.11
N ALA A 100 0.79 -8.35 7.88
CA ALA A 100 1.17 -7.47 6.79
C ALA A 100 2.54 -6.82 7.01
N ASN A 101 3.28 -6.59 5.92
CA ASN A 101 4.50 -5.82 5.96
C ASN A 101 4.20 -4.35 5.61
N LEU A 102 4.28 -3.49 6.62
CA LEU A 102 4.00 -2.05 6.53
C LEU A 102 5.28 -1.20 6.57
N THR A 103 6.46 -1.80 6.35
CA THR A 103 7.73 -1.08 6.42
C THR A 103 7.68 0.21 5.60
N ASN A 104 8.03 1.35 6.24
CA ASN A 104 8.04 2.70 5.68
C ASN A 104 6.68 3.19 5.14
N ALA A 105 5.57 2.56 5.49
CA ALA A 105 4.25 3.03 5.09
C ALA A 105 3.88 4.35 5.79
N SER A 106 3.19 5.23 5.07
CA SER A 106 2.65 6.48 5.59
C SER A 106 1.16 6.34 5.87
N PHE A 107 0.78 6.42 7.14
CA PHE A 107 -0.61 6.47 7.61
C PHE A 107 -0.94 7.81 8.27
N VAL A 108 -0.31 8.89 7.79
CA VAL A 108 -0.52 10.24 8.32
C VAL A 108 -2.00 10.62 8.23
N GLY A 109 -2.61 10.99 9.36
CA GLY A 109 -4.01 11.36 9.45
C GLY A 109 -5.01 10.23 9.18
N ALA A 110 -4.57 8.97 9.07
CA ALA A 110 -5.44 7.84 8.74
C ALA A 110 -6.36 7.43 9.89
N TYR A 111 -7.54 6.91 9.56
CA TYR A 111 -8.51 6.37 10.51
C TYR A 111 -8.39 4.85 10.60
N LEU A 112 -7.81 4.36 11.71
CA LEU A 112 -7.46 2.96 11.96
C LEU A 112 -8.17 2.38 13.18
N GLN A 113 -9.28 3.00 13.62
CA GLN A 113 -10.00 2.55 14.82
C GLN A 113 -10.42 1.08 14.71
N GLY A 114 -10.07 0.29 15.70
CA GLY A 114 -10.40 -1.13 15.75
C GLY A 114 -9.68 -1.99 14.69
N ALA A 115 -8.70 -1.46 13.98
CA ALA A 115 -7.87 -2.23 13.05
C ALA A 115 -7.01 -3.26 13.80
N ARG A 116 -6.64 -4.35 13.11
CA ARG A 116 -5.83 -5.45 13.68
C ARG A 116 -4.43 -5.45 13.09
N PHE A 117 -3.42 -5.45 13.97
CA PHE A 117 -2.00 -5.44 13.58
C PHE A 117 -1.22 -6.65 14.11
N SER A 118 -1.89 -7.73 14.52
CA SER A 118 -1.22 -8.91 15.05
C SER A 118 -0.17 -9.45 14.08
N GLY A 119 1.10 -9.51 14.48
CA GLY A 119 2.19 -9.97 13.62
C GLY A 119 2.60 -9.02 12.49
N ALA A 120 2.01 -7.83 12.37
CA ALA A 120 2.40 -6.85 11.35
C ALA A 120 3.80 -6.28 11.62
N THR A 121 4.57 -6.01 10.56
CA THR A 121 5.83 -5.27 10.64
C THR A 121 5.54 -3.78 10.57
N LEU A 122 6.01 -3.01 11.56
CA LEU A 122 5.75 -1.58 11.69
C LEU A 122 7.03 -0.72 11.55
N THR A 123 8.13 -1.29 11.08
CA THR A 123 9.41 -0.58 10.96
C THR A 123 9.28 0.64 10.05
N GLY A 124 9.58 1.83 10.60
CA GLY A 124 9.54 3.08 9.84
C GLY A 124 8.13 3.59 9.47
N VAL A 125 7.06 2.99 10.02
CA VAL A 125 5.69 3.49 9.75
C VAL A 125 5.49 4.85 10.38
N ASN A 126 4.92 5.79 9.61
CA ASN A 126 4.50 7.09 10.11
C ASN A 126 2.99 7.09 10.43
N PHE A 127 2.65 7.23 11.71
CA PHE A 127 1.27 7.33 12.21
C PHE A 127 0.90 8.75 12.69
N SER A 128 1.63 9.80 12.29
CA SER A 128 1.33 11.17 12.73
C SER A 128 -0.14 11.53 12.46
N GLY A 129 -0.83 12.03 13.47
CA GLY A 129 -2.26 12.36 13.39
C GLY A 129 -3.20 11.18 13.19
N ALA A 130 -2.70 9.94 13.13
CA ALA A 130 -3.55 8.77 12.90
C ALA A 130 -4.39 8.40 14.14
N SER A 131 -5.58 7.88 13.92
CA SER A 131 -6.49 7.41 14.95
C SER A 131 -6.46 5.89 15.07
N LEU A 132 -5.74 5.36 16.07
CA LEU A 132 -5.53 3.93 16.35
C LEU A 132 -6.34 3.44 17.55
N GLN A 133 -7.32 4.20 18.01
CA GLN A 133 -8.16 3.83 19.15
C GLN A 133 -8.77 2.44 18.94
N ARG A 134 -8.76 1.60 19.98
CA ARG A 134 -9.24 0.21 19.93
C ARG A 134 -8.53 -0.67 18.90
N ALA A 135 -7.45 -0.22 18.26
CA ALA A 135 -6.63 -1.10 17.44
C ALA A 135 -6.04 -2.23 18.31
N THR A 136 -5.93 -3.42 17.75
CA THR A 136 -5.48 -4.61 18.46
C THR A 136 -4.21 -5.20 17.83
N GLY A 137 -3.46 -5.99 18.61
CA GLY A 137 -2.23 -6.61 18.13
C GLY A 137 -1.02 -5.68 18.06
N LEU A 138 -1.16 -4.43 18.52
CA LEU A 138 -0.05 -3.51 18.75
C LEU A 138 0.67 -3.88 20.03
N THR A 139 1.99 -3.81 20.02
CA THR A 139 2.83 -3.96 21.22
C THR A 139 3.79 -2.78 21.30
N GLN A 140 4.23 -2.43 22.51
CA GLN A 140 5.18 -1.34 22.69
C GLN A 140 6.46 -1.55 21.89
N SER A 141 6.98 -2.78 21.84
CA SER A 141 8.17 -3.12 21.07
C SER A 141 8.04 -2.83 19.57
N ARG A 142 6.85 -3.06 18.98
CA ARG A 142 6.60 -2.74 17.56
C ARG A 142 6.38 -1.26 17.33
N LEU A 143 5.66 -0.58 18.22
CA LEU A 143 5.45 0.87 18.13
C LEU A 143 6.75 1.66 18.29
N ASN A 144 7.73 1.12 19.04
CA ASN A 144 9.07 1.72 19.11
C ASN A 144 9.83 1.72 17.78
N GLN A 145 9.38 0.96 16.79
CA GLN A 145 9.95 0.94 15.43
C GLN A 145 9.21 1.86 14.44
N ALA A 146 8.09 2.41 14.87
CA ALA A 146 7.27 3.37 14.13
C ALA A 146 7.41 4.75 14.75
N CYS A 147 6.79 5.76 14.15
CA CYS A 147 6.72 7.09 14.74
C CYS A 147 5.32 7.72 14.58
N GLY A 148 5.07 8.75 15.38
CA GLY A 148 3.84 9.53 15.38
C GLY A 148 4.06 10.94 15.91
N ASP A 149 2.98 11.59 16.27
CA ASP A 149 2.99 12.94 16.86
C ASP A 149 1.99 13.06 18.03
N GLU A 150 1.81 14.28 18.54
CA GLU A 150 0.90 14.57 19.66
C GLU A 150 -0.58 14.33 19.29
N ALA A 151 -0.94 14.38 18.01
CA ALA A 151 -2.29 14.13 17.51
C ALA A 151 -2.57 12.62 17.30
N THR A 152 -1.54 11.77 17.37
CA THR A 152 -1.68 10.33 17.21
C THR A 152 -2.45 9.73 18.39
N GLN A 153 -3.56 9.06 18.10
CA GLN A 153 -4.44 8.47 19.12
C GLN A 153 -4.20 6.97 19.24
N LEU A 154 -3.55 6.53 20.29
CA LEU A 154 -3.20 5.15 20.54
C LEU A 154 -4.20 4.43 21.48
N PRO A 155 -4.22 3.09 21.48
CA PRO A 155 -4.85 2.33 22.57
C PRO A 155 -4.23 2.68 23.93
N VAL A 156 -5.04 2.54 25.00
CA VAL A 156 -4.62 2.86 26.36
C VAL A 156 -3.37 2.07 26.75
N GLY A 157 -2.40 2.76 27.38
CA GLY A 157 -1.17 2.15 27.88
C GLY A 157 -0.04 1.97 26.86
N LEU A 158 -0.23 2.44 25.62
CA LEU A 158 0.82 2.45 24.60
C LEU A 158 1.30 3.86 24.31
N SER A 159 2.55 3.95 23.87
CA SER A 159 3.19 5.20 23.42
C SER A 159 3.91 4.99 22.08
N ILE A 160 4.26 6.08 21.41
CA ILE A 160 4.96 6.03 20.12
C ILE A 160 6.04 7.11 20.10
N PRO A 161 7.24 6.83 19.55
CA PRO A 161 8.26 7.85 19.32
C PRO A 161 7.74 8.96 18.38
N ARG A 162 8.26 10.17 18.56
CA ARG A 162 7.99 11.27 17.61
C ARG A 162 8.69 11.01 16.28
N CYS A 163 8.02 11.35 15.18
CA CYS A 163 8.64 11.36 13.87
C CYS A 163 9.72 12.46 13.72
#